data_0b4d9ac10f65d6c38285f810f3c6488c
#
_entry.id   0b4d9ac10f65d6c38285f810f3c6488c
#
_cell.length_a   1.000
_cell.length_b   1.000
_cell.length_c   1.000
_cell.angle_alpha   90.00
_cell.angle_beta   90.00
_cell.angle_gamma   90.00
#
_symmetry.space_group_name_H-M   'P 1'
#
loop_
_entity.id
_entity.type
_entity.pdbx_description
1 polymer ?
#
loop_
_entity_poly.entity_id
_entity_poly.type
_entity_poly.pdbx_seq_one_letter_code
_entity_poly.pdbx_strand_id
1 'polypeptide(L)'
;MSLPCLSLWKGIKGKFFDLKEDNAVAGSETQLSSEKERSELMKKTNIVELAEKAYQLGKEYEKTYRGCSQCVIAALQDTLDARNDDIFKAATGLAGGTGLTGDSGCGAYIGAILVLSSLLGRERNNFSDPEGIRHKTHEITRKFREKFIQEYGSIICHNIQNKILGRYYYLPDPQEYEKFHNAGAHDLHCPEVVGKAAKWMTEIILEEKLTGE
;
A
#
# COMPACT_ATOMS: atom_id res chain seq x y z
N MET A 1 42.63 -8.53 -17.20
CA MET A 1 43.04 -9.87 -16.74
C MET A 1 41.80 -10.59 -16.26
N SER A 2 41.05 -11.24 -17.15
CA SER A 2 41.03 -12.67 -17.42
C SER A 2 40.40 -13.48 -16.30
N LEU A 3 39.14 -13.89 -16.51
CA LEU A 3 38.53 -15.13 -16.02
C LEU A 3 39.47 -16.34 -16.33
N PRO A 4 39.31 -17.53 -15.79
CA PRO A 4 38.12 -18.33 -15.66
C PRO A 4 38.09 -19.24 -14.41
N CYS A 5 37.00 -19.89 -14.07
CA CYS A 5 36.93 -21.35 -14.05
C CYS A 5 35.53 -21.92 -13.87
N LEU A 6 35.05 -22.48 -14.94
CA LEU A 6 34.01 -23.53 -14.96
C LEU A 6 34.65 -24.87 -14.55
N SER A 7 33.82 -25.74 -14.02
CA SER A 7 33.92 -27.19 -13.93
C SER A 7 34.04 -27.76 -12.53
N LEU A 8 32.94 -28.38 -12.10
CA LEU A 8 32.98 -29.71 -11.47
C LEU A 8 31.54 -30.09 -11.04
N TRP A 9 30.77 -30.62 -11.99
CA TRP A 9 29.64 -31.47 -11.65
C TRP A 9 29.60 -32.63 -12.64
N LYS A 10 30.27 -33.75 -12.27
CA LYS A 10 30.05 -35.07 -12.87
C LYS A 10 30.09 -36.14 -11.80
N GLY A 11 29.01 -36.87 -11.71
CA GLY A 11 29.05 -38.27 -11.39
C GLY A 11 28.57 -38.70 -10.01
N ILE A 12 27.29 -39.04 -9.86
CA ILE A 12 26.91 -40.25 -9.12
C ILE A 12 25.76 -40.90 -9.89
N LYS A 13 26.09 -42.00 -10.56
CA LYS A 13 25.12 -42.98 -11.09
C LYS A 13 24.93 -44.08 -10.03
N GLY A 14 23.67 -44.48 -9.81
CA GLY A 14 23.40 -45.86 -9.46
C GLY A 14 22.78 -46.08 -8.08
N LYS A 15 21.44 -46.27 -8.02
CA LYS A 15 20.88 -47.61 -7.71
C LYS A 15 19.34 -47.49 -7.81
N PHE A 16 18.80 -48.23 -8.73
CA PHE A 16 17.40 -48.60 -8.80
C PHE A 16 17.04 -49.37 -7.50
N PHE A 17 15.99 -48.89 -6.84
CA PHE A 17 15.24 -49.74 -5.89
C PHE A 17 13.78 -49.72 -6.33
N ASP A 18 13.40 -50.83 -6.89
CA ASP A 18 12.04 -51.24 -7.17
C ASP A 18 11.30 -51.43 -5.83
N LEU A 19 10.33 -50.59 -5.53
CA LEU A 19 9.34 -50.87 -4.49
C LEU A 19 7.95 -50.71 -5.10
N LYS A 20 7.28 -51.84 -5.12
CA LYS A 20 5.92 -52.05 -5.57
C LYS A 20 4.92 -51.09 -4.94
N GLU A 21 3.93 -50.81 -5.77
CA GLU A 21 2.60 -50.28 -5.44
C GLU A 21 2.10 -50.72 -4.07
N ASP A 22 1.63 -49.76 -3.26
CA ASP A 22 0.31 -49.83 -2.61
C ASP A 22 0.10 -48.55 -1.78
N ASN A 23 -1.10 -48.04 -1.89
CA ASN A 23 -1.79 -47.01 -1.15
C ASN A 23 -1.88 -45.63 -1.80
N ALA A 24 -2.98 -45.52 -2.56
CA ALA A 24 -3.64 -44.28 -2.89
C ALA A 24 -4.00 -43.51 -1.60
N VAL A 25 -3.18 -42.52 -1.24
CA VAL A 25 -3.63 -41.40 -0.42
C VAL A 25 -4.35 -40.45 -1.37
N ALA A 26 -5.67 -40.55 -1.36
CA ALA A 26 -6.54 -39.54 -1.96
C ALA A 26 -6.29 -38.19 -1.27
N GLY A 27 -5.29 -37.44 -1.73
CA GLY A 27 -5.18 -36.03 -1.48
C GLY A 27 -6.41 -35.36 -2.11
N SER A 28 -7.27 -34.79 -1.28
CA SER A 28 -8.37 -33.95 -1.72
C SER A 28 -7.80 -32.69 -2.37
N GLU A 29 -7.38 -32.79 -3.62
CA GLU A 29 -7.33 -31.65 -4.52
C GLU A 29 -8.79 -31.22 -4.71
N THR A 30 -9.18 -30.16 -4.02
CA THR A 30 -10.43 -29.48 -4.28
C THR A 30 -10.30 -28.90 -5.68
N GLN A 31 -10.70 -29.66 -6.69
CA GLN A 31 -10.79 -29.19 -8.07
C GLN A 31 -11.79 -28.05 -8.06
N LEU A 32 -11.28 -26.81 -8.27
CA LEU A 32 -12.10 -25.65 -8.57
C LEU A 32 -13.02 -26.02 -9.75
N SER A 33 -14.31 -26.13 -9.49
CA SER A 33 -15.28 -26.82 -10.36
C SER A 33 -15.73 -26.00 -11.57
N SER A 34 -15.27 -24.71 -11.71
CA SER A 34 -15.60 -23.88 -12.86
C SER A 34 -14.48 -22.90 -13.25
N GLU A 35 -14.42 -22.53 -14.53
CA GLU A 35 -13.52 -21.48 -15.04
C GLU A 35 -13.75 -20.14 -14.30
N LYS A 36 -14.96 -19.87 -13.87
CA LYS A 36 -15.34 -18.68 -13.11
C LYS A 36 -14.63 -18.64 -11.75
N GLU A 37 -14.61 -19.75 -11.02
CA GLU A 37 -13.93 -19.83 -9.71
C GLU A 37 -12.42 -19.66 -9.85
N ARG A 38 -11.82 -20.22 -10.88
CA ARG A 38 -10.40 -20.03 -11.20
C ARG A 38 -10.08 -18.56 -11.51
N SER A 39 -10.92 -17.91 -12.33
CA SER A 39 -10.78 -16.48 -12.67
C SER A 39 -10.89 -15.60 -11.42
N GLU A 40 -11.86 -15.86 -10.56
CA GLU A 40 -12.02 -15.11 -9.30
C GLU A 40 -10.84 -15.32 -8.35
N LEU A 41 -10.31 -16.54 -8.25
CA LEU A 41 -9.13 -16.83 -7.44
C LEU A 41 -7.90 -16.10 -7.99
N MET A 42 -7.67 -16.12 -9.29
CA MET A 42 -6.56 -15.39 -9.92
C MET A 42 -6.65 -13.89 -9.67
N LYS A 43 -7.85 -13.29 -9.78
CA LYS A 43 -8.07 -11.88 -9.47
C LYS A 43 -7.76 -11.56 -8.00
N LYS A 44 -8.22 -12.37 -7.06
CA LYS A 44 -7.90 -12.19 -5.64
C LYS A 44 -6.41 -12.30 -5.36
N THR A 45 -5.73 -13.25 -5.99
CA THR A 45 -4.27 -13.42 -5.85
C THR A 45 -3.54 -12.17 -6.36
N ASN A 46 -3.92 -11.65 -7.53
CA ASN A 46 -3.32 -10.44 -8.08
C ASN A 46 -3.55 -9.21 -7.17
N ILE A 47 -4.74 -9.04 -6.60
CA ILE A 47 -5.01 -7.96 -5.64
C ILE A 47 -4.08 -8.05 -4.43
N VAL A 48 -3.92 -9.25 -3.86
CA VAL A 48 -3.04 -9.46 -2.69
C VAL A 48 -1.58 -9.15 -3.02
N GLU A 49 -1.09 -9.57 -4.17
CA GLU A 49 0.29 -9.32 -4.61
C GLU A 49 0.56 -7.82 -4.84
N LEU A 50 -0.35 -7.14 -5.52
CA LEU A 50 -0.24 -5.69 -5.76
C LEU A 50 -0.37 -4.90 -4.45
N ALA A 51 -1.28 -5.27 -3.57
CA ALA A 51 -1.43 -4.64 -2.27
C ALA A 51 -0.17 -4.80 -1.40
N GLU A 52 0.46 -5.98 -1.43
CA GLU A 52 1.72 -6.20 -0.72
C GLU A 52 2.88 -5.40 -1.36
N LYS A 53 2.94 -5.32 -2.69
CA LYS A 53 3.90 -4.45 -3.39
C LYS A 53 3.75 -3.00 -2.95
N ALA A 54 2.52 -2.47 -2.92
CA ALA A 54 2.24 -1.11 -2.47
C ALA A 54 2.68 -0.87 -1.02
N TYR A 55 2.44 -1.86 -0.14
CA TYR A 55 2.87 -1.79 1.25
C TYR A 55 4.40 -1.66 1.37
N GLN A 56 5.15 -2.50 0.66
CA GLN A 56 6.61 -2.47 0.73
C GLN A 56 7.18 -1.17 0.14
N LEU A 57 6.67 -0.72 -1.00
CA LEU A 57 7.07 0.56 -1.61
C LEU A 57 6.76 1.74 -0.68
N GLY A 58 5.58 1.77 -0.07
CA GLY A 58 5.22 2.84 0.86
C GLY A 58 6.15 2.93 2.06
N LYS A 59 6.53 1.78 2.63
CA LYS A 59 7.51 1.72 3.72
C LYS A 59 8.89 2.18 3.30
N GLU A 60 9.36 1.71 2.14
CA GLU A 60 10.68 2.05 1.62
C GLU A 60 10.78 3.54 1.30
N TYR A 61 9.77 4.11 0.64
CA TYR A 61 9.76 5.51 0.26
C TYR A 61 9.72 6.42 1.48
N GLU A 62 8.92 6.10 2.50
CA GLU A 62 8.87 6.92 3.72
C GLU A 62 10.18 6.85 4.50
N LYS A 63 10.84 5.71 4.59
CA LYS A 63 12.17 5.59 5.20
C LYS A 63 13.23 6.40 4.46
N THR A 64 13.19 6.36 3.13
CA THR A 64 14.24 6.94 2.29
C THR A 64 14.05 8.42 2.06
N TYR A 65 12.82 8.83 1.70
CA TYR A 65 12.55 10.18 1.20
C TYR A 65 11.76 11.04 2.18
N ARG A 66 11.02 10.40 3.10
CA ARG A 66 10.09 11.07 4.02
C ARG A 66 8.99 11.86 3.29
N GLY A 67 8.06 12.44 4.04
CA GLY A 67 6.94 13.16 3.45
C GLY A 67 5.78 12.22 3.10
N CYS A 68 5.16 11.67 4.16
CA CYS A 68 4.17 10.60 4.13
C CYS A 68 3.06 10.75 3.07
N SER A 69 2.64 11.98 2.75
CA SER A 69 1.65 12.24 1.70
C SER A 69 2.18 11.93 0.29
N GLN A 70 3.41 12.31 0.01
CA GLN A 70 4.05 12.03 -1.28
C GLN A 70 4.50 10.59 -1.38
N CYS A 71 4.98 10.00 -0.29
CA CYS A 71 5.43 8.60 -0.27
C CYS A 71 4.30 7.62 -0.55
N VAL A 72 3.11 7.83 0.04
CA VAL A 72 1.94 6.99 -0.26
C VAL A 72 1.47 7.16 -1.69
N ILE A 73 1.49 8.40 -2.23
CA ILE A 73 1.13 8.67 -3.63
C ILE A 73 2.07 7.93 -4.57
N ALA A 74 3.38 8.08 -4.40
CA ALA A 74 4.36 7.39 -5.23
C ALA A 74 4.18 5.86 -5.19
N ALA A 75 4.01 5.28 -3.99
CA ALA A 75 3.80 3.85 -3.83
C ALA A 75 2.55 3.35 -4.56
N LEU A 76 1.44 4.09 -4.48
CA LEU A 76 0.21 3.77 -5.19
C LEU A 76 0.37 3.91 -6.71
N GLN A 77 0.96 5.00 -7.17
CA GLN A 77 1.17 5.27 -8.59
C GLN A 77 2.08 4.23 -9.25
N ASP A 78 3.17 3.85 -8.58
CA ASP A 78 4.13 2.84 -9.09
C ASP A 78 3.57 1.41 -9.00
N THR A 79 2.59 1.19 -8.14
CA THR A 79 1.91 -0.11 -8.05
C THR A 79 0.82 -0.25 -9.10
N LEU A 80 0.05 0.81 -9.34
CA LEU A 80 -1.15 0.80 -10.18
C LEU A 80 -0.87 1.28 -11.61
N ASP A 81 0.38 1.61 -11.95
CA ASP A 81 0.78 2.24 -13.22
C ASP A 81 -0.04 3.51 -13.55
N ALA A 82 -0.25 4.35 -12.52
CA ALA A 82 -1.12 5.52 -12.56
C ALA A 82 -0.38 6.82 -12.22
N ARG A 83 0.81 7.03 -12.81
CA ARG A 83 1.68 8.17 -12.50
C ARG A 83 1.01 9.51 -12.83
N ASN A 84 1.02 10.41 -11.85
CA ASN A 84 0.54 11.79 -11.98
C ASN A 84 1.42 12.72 -11.12
N ASP A 85 2.34 13.42 -11.76
CA ASP A 85 3.33 14.28 -11.09
C ASP A 85 2.70 15.54 -10.49
N ASP A 86 1.57 16.02 -11.02
CA ASP A 86 0.87 17.20 -10.49
C ASP A 86 0.25 16.88 -9.11
N ILE A 87 -0.36 15.71 -8.96
CA ILE A 87 -0.91 15.26 -7.68
C ILE A 87 0.21 15.00 -6.68
N PHE A 88 1.29 14.37 -7.11
CA PHE A 88 2.46 14.16 -6.28
C PHE A 88 3.01 15.49 -5.74
N LYS A 89 3.21 16.47 -6.60
CA LYS A 89 3.69 17.81 -6.24
C LYS A 89 2.70 18.56 -5.34
N ALA A 90 1.40 18.52 -5.66
CA ALA A 90 0.36 19.20 -4.88
C ALA A 90 0.27 18.69 -3.44
N ALA A 91 0.68 17.45 -3.18
CA ALA A 91 0.64 16.86 -1.86
C ALA A 91 1.78 17.28 -0.92
N THR A 92 2.78 18.05 -1.39
CA THR A 92 3.98 18.39 -0.58
C THR A 92 3.63 19.00 0.78
N GLY A 93 2.67 19.93 0.83
CA GLY A 93 2.26 20.60 2.06
C GLY A 93 1.39 19.76 3.00
N LEU A 94 0.97 18.55 2.61
CA LEU A 94 0.01 17.72 3.37
C LEU A 94 0.68 16.76 4.34
N ALA A 95 2.00 16.67 4.35
CA ALA A 95 2.74 15.81 5.26
C ALA A 95 2.58 16.24 6.72
N GLY A 96 2.64 15.25 7.63
CA GLY A 96 2.66 15.48 9.08
C GLY A 96 1.43 16.21 9.63
N GLY A 97 0.26 15.98 9.04
CA GLY A 97 -0.98 16.65 9.46
C GLY A 97 -1.06 18.09 8.96
N THR A 98 -0.63 18.31 7.72
CA THR A 98 -0.53 19.60 7.01
C THR A 98 0.54 20.51 7.62
N GLY A 99 1.58 20.75 6.85
CA GLY A 99 2.70 21.59 7.28
C GLY A 99 3.40 21.10 8.55
N LEU A 100 3.37 19.82 8.82
CA LEU A 100 3.99 19.15 9.96
C LEU A 100 3.38 19.52 11.33
N THR A 101 2.22 20.18 11.36
CA THR A 101 1.58 20.67 12.61
C THR A 101 0.84 19.60 13.40
N GLY A 102 0.51 18.45 12.79
CA GLY A 102 -0.30 17.41 13.44
C GLY A 102 -1.80 17.66 13.42
N ASP A 103 -2.28 18.84 13.01
CA ASP A 103 -3.64 19.33 13.25
C ASP A 103 -4.70 18.79 12.28
N SER A 104 -4.28 18.14 11.21
CA SER A 104 -5.19 17.58 10.21
C SER A 104 -4.92 16.08 9.98
N GLY A 105 -5.59 15.52 8.97
CA GLY A 105 -5.42 14.11 8.61
C GLY A 105 -3.96 13.75 8.36
N CYS A 106 -3.58 12.55 8.76
CA CYS A 106 -2.27 11.99 8.46
C CYS A 106 -1.96 12.08 6.96
N GLY A 107 -0.75 12.49 6.58
CA GLY A 107 -0.37 12.62 5.17
C GLY A 107 -0.55 11.34 4.38
N ALA A 108 -0.29 10.19 4.97
CA ALA A 108 -0.54 8.89 4.34
C ALA A 108 -2.05 8.66 4.03
N TYR A 109 -2.94 9.09 4.92
CA TYR A 109 -4.37 9.04 4.70
C TYR A 109 -4.82 9.99 3.59
N ILE A 110 -4.40 11.26 3.65
CA ILE A 110 -4.82 12.27 2.67
C ILE A 110 -4.21 11.99 1.29
N GLY A 111 -2.93 11.61 1.22
CA GLY A 111 -2.26 11.30 -0.05
C GLY A 111 -2.91 10.12 -0.78
N ALA A 112 -3.32 9.09 -0.06
CA ALA A 112 -4.04 7.96 -0.66
C ALA A 112 -5.41 8.39 -1.23
N ILE A 113 -6.12 9.30 -0.55
CA ILE A 113 -7.39 9.86 -1.06
C ILE A 113 -7.16 10.71 -2.32
N LEU A 114 -6.04 11.43 -2.43
CA LEU A 114 -5.72 12.17 -3.64
C LEU A 114 -5.57 11.23 -4.84
N VAL A 115 -4.91 10.07 -4.68
CA VAL A 115 -4.81 9.07 -5.76
C VAL A 115 -6.19 8.51 -6.10
N LEU A 116 -6.98 8.09 -5.13
CA LEU A 116 -8.36 7.66 -5.37
C LEU A 116 -9.17 8.72 -6.14
N SER A 117 -9.08 9.97 -5.72
CA SER A 117 -9.81 11.08 -6.32
C SER A 117 -9.32 11.43 -7.73
N SER A 118 -8.06 11.15 -8.05
CA SER A 118 -7.54 11.32 -9.41
C SER A 118 -8.05 10.26 -10.39
N LEU A 119 -8.38 9.07 -9.87
CA LEU A 119 -8.93 7.98 -10.68
C LEU A 119 -10.45 8.05 -10.82
N LEU A 120 -11.14 8.57 -9.80
CA LEU A 120 -12.62 8.54 -9.72
C LEU A 120 -13.23 9.90 -9.35
N GLY A 121 -12.47 10.97 -9.37
CA GLY A 121 -12.99 12.28 -9.00
C GLY A 121 -13.93 12.89 -10.03
N ARG A 122 -14.79 13.80 -9.56
CA ARG A 122 -15.65 14.59 -10.45
C ARG A 122 -14.80 15.52 -11.31
N GLU A 123 -15.05 15.47 -12.62
CA GLU A 123 -14.34 16.27 -13.60
C GLU A 123 -14.74 17.77 -13.56
N ARG A 124 -13.76 18.67 -13.76
CA ARG A 124 -14.00 20.10 -13.81
C ARG A 124 -14.99 20.47 -14.92
N ASN A 125 -14.90 19.82 -16.07
CA ASN A 125 -15.76 20.07 -17.23
C ASN A 125 -17.18 19.53 -17.05
N ASN A 126 -17.39 18.60 -16.09
CA ASN A 126 -18.69 18.04 -15.70
C ASN A 126 -19.02 18.37 -14.24
N PHE A 127 -18.92 19.66 -13.87
CA PHE A 127 -19.03 20.09 -12.47
C PHE A 127 -20.42 19.90 -11.87
N SER A 128 -21.47 19.81 -12.70
CA SER A 128 -22.84 19.50 -12.26
C SER A 128 -23.00 18.07 -11.72
N ASP A 129 -22.14 17.15 -12.21
CA ASP A 129 -22.02 15.77 -11.72
C ASP A 129 -23.35 14.99 -11.76
N PRO A 130 -24.05 14.92 -12.90
CA PRO A 130 -25.34 14.24 -13.00
C PRO A 130 -25.23 12.73 -12.72
N GLU A 131 -24.08 12.13 -12.96
CA GLU A 131 -23.78 10.72 -12.68
C GLU A 131 -23.48 10.45 -11.18
N GLY A 132 -23.31 11.49 -10.38
CA GLY A 132 -23.07 11.39 -8.95
C GLY A 132 -21.69 10.84 -8.57
N ILE A 133 -20.68 11.06 -9.40
CA ILE A 133 -19.30 10.56 -9.22
C ILE A 133 -18.73 10.98 -7.87
N ARG A 134 -18.96 12.22 -7.44
CA ARG A 134 -18.50 12.69 -6.11
C ARG A 134 -19.08 11.85 -4.97
N HIS A 135 -20.34 11.41 -5.07
CA HIS A 135 -20.98 10.61 -4.03
C HIS A 135 -20.33 9.23 -3.94
N LYS A 136 -20.03 8.62 -5.07
CA LYS A 136 -19.29 7.35 -5.14
C LYS A 136 -17.89 7.50 -4.54
N THR A 137 -17.17 8.58 -4.91
CA THR A 137 -15.83 8.85 -4.34
C THR A 137 -15.90 9.03 -2.82
N HIS A 138 -16.92 9.76 -2.29
CA HIS A 138 -17.12 9.90 -0.84
C HIS A 138 -17.41 8.57 -0.15
N GLU A 139 -18.17 7.68 -0.77
CA GLU A 139 -18.48 6.36 -0.23
C GLU A 139 -17.22 5.51 -0.10
N ILE A 140 -16.43 5.45 -1.16
CA ILE A 140 -15.16 4.70 -1.16
C ILE A 140 -14.16 5.30 -0.16
N THR A 141 -14.09 6.63 -0.06
CA THR A 141 -13.26 7.30 0.94
C THR A 141 -13.65 6.89 2.37
N ARG A 142 -14.97 6.71 2.65
CA ARG A 142 -15.43 6.21 3.97
C ARG A 142 -14.96 4.78 4.26
N LYS A 143 -14.94 3.89 3.25
CA LYS A 143 -14.38 2.53 3.40
C LYS A 143 -12.90 2.59 3.82
N PHE A 144 -12.13 3.47 3.18
CA PHE A 144 -10.73 3.68 3.54
C PHE A 144 -10.56 4.29 4.95
N ARG A 145 -11.41 5.26 5.30
CA ARG A 145 -11.43 5.85 6.64
C ARG A 145 -11.62 4.78 7.72
N GLU A 146 -12.53 3.83 7.53
CA GLU A 146 -12.79 2.78 8.53
C GLU A 146 -11.56 1.91 8.79
N LYS A 147 -10.70 1.65 7.80
CA LYS A 147 -9.41 0.96 8.00
C LYS A 147 -8.52 1.74 8.99
N PHE A 148 -8.42 3.08 8.82
CA PHE A 148 -7.66 3.93 9.74
C PHE A 148 -8.27 3.98 11.16
N ILE A 149 -9.60 4.05 11.27
CA ILE A 149 -10.28 4.07 12.58
C ILE A 149 -10.07 2.75 13.31
N GLN A 150 -10.16 1.61 12.62
CA GLN A 150 -9.94 0.29 13.22
C GLN A 150 -8.50 0.13 13.72
N GLU A 151 -7.52 0.59 12.96
CA GLU A 151 -6.10 0.42 13.29
C GLU A 151 -5.59 1.47 14.29
N TYR A 152 -5.92 2.74 14.07
CA TYR A 152 -5.32 3.86 14.81
C TYR A 152 -6.30 4.61 15.72
N GLY A 153 -7.59 4.35 15.63
CA GLY A 153 -8.64 5.07 16.36
C GLY A 153 -8.92 6.48 15.81
N SER A 154 -8.16 6.94 14.83
CA SER A 154 -8.25 8.29 14.26
C SER A 154 -7.62 8.37 12.88
N ILE A 155 -7.99 9.40 12.12
CA ILE A 155 -7.29 9.80 10.89
C ILE A 155 -6.35 11.00 11.15
N ILE A 156 -6.44 11.65 12.30
CA ILE A 156 -5.70 12.89 12.62
C ILE A 156 -4.27 12.54 13.01
N CYS A 157 -3.30 13.27 12.45
CA CYS A 157 -1.88 12.95 12.59
C CYS A 157 -1.44 12.93 14.06
N HIS A 158 -1.75 13.95 14.87
CA HIS A 158 -1.33 13.94 16.28
C HIS A 158 -1.96 12.80 17.09
N ASN A 159 -3.19 12.38 16.78
CA ASN A 159 -3.83 11.25 17.45
C ASN A 159 -3.15 9.93 17.08
N ILE A 160 -2.76 9.78 15.80
CA ILE A 160 -2.00 8.61 15.34
C ILE A 160 -0.63 8.58 16.02
N GLN A 161 0.08 9.73 16.11
CA GLN A 161 1.34 9.82 16.85
C GLN A 161 1.17 9.39 18.32
N ASN A 162 0.15 9.89 19.00
CA ASN A 162 -0.15 9.47 20.37
C ASN A 162 -0.32 7.95 20.49
N LYS A 163 -1.00 7.33 19.52
CA LYS A 163 -1.25 5.89 19.49
C LYS A 163 0.03 5.07 19.29
N ILE A 164 0.90 5.47 18.33
CA ILE A 164 2.05 4.67 17.91
C ILE A 164 3.37 5.04 18.61
N LEU A 165 3.48 6.28 19.15
CA LEU A 165 4.69 6.81 19.80
C LEU A 165 4.46 7.19 21.27
N GLY A 166 3.24 7.02 21.78
CA GLY A 166 2.89 7.35 23.16
C GLY A 166 2.67 8.85 23.43
N ARG A 167 3.03 9.72 22.51
CA ARG A 167 2.80 11.17 22.59
C ARG A 167 2.81 11.83 21.21
N TYR A 168 2.29 13.04 21.17
CA TYR A 168 2.41 13.95 20.04
C TYR A 168 3.73 14.75 20.09
N TYR A 169 4.27 15.04 18.92
CA TYR A 169 5.44 15.87 18.69
C TYR A 169 5.08 17.01 17.73
N TYR A 170 5.32 18.26 18.11
CA TYR A 170 5.10 19.42 17.24
C TYR A 170 6.32 19.59 16.32
N LEU A 171 6.24 19.02 15.13
CA LEU A 171 7.40 18.88 14.23
C LEU A 171 7.95 20.20 13.64
N PRO A 172 7.24 21.35 13.61
CA PRO A 172 7.87 22.63 13.29
C PRO A 172 8.93 23.09 14.32
N ASP A 173 8.88 22.56 15.55
CA ASP A 173 9.94 22.77 16.53
C ASP A 173 11.11 21.80 16.26
N PRO A 174 12.35 22.31 16.00
CA PRO A 174 13.48 21.45 15.70
C PRO A 174 13.82 20.43 16.79
N GLN A 175 13.60 20.79 18.07
CA GLN A 175 13.87 19.88 19.20
C GLN A 175 12.83 18.76 19.27
N GLU A 176 11.57 19.09 19.03
CA GLU A 176 10.51 18.08 18.96
C GLU A 176 10.66 17.19 17.72
N TYR A 177 11.13 17.73 16.60
CA TYR A 177 11.46 16.95 15.40
C TYR A 177 12.58 15.93 15.68
N GLU A 178 13.64 16.34 16.37
CA GLU A 178 14.73 15.44 16.77
C GLU A 178 14.24 14.34 17.71
N LYS A 179 13.43 14.70 18.72
CA LYS A 179 12.82 13.71 19.62
C LYS A 179 11.91 12.73 18.88
N PHE A 180 11.14 13.21 17.92
CA PHE A 180 10.29 12.37 17.05
C PHE A 180 11.12 11.38 16.25
N HIS A 181 12.22 11.84 15.63
CA HIS A 181 13.15 10.96 14.93
C HIS A 181 13.75 9.90 15.87
N ASN A 182 14.26 10.31 17.02
CA ASN A 182 14.86 9.43 18.02
C ASN A 182 13.88 8.44 18.65
N ALA A 183 12.58 8.73 18.61
CA ALA A 183 11.52 7.79 18.97
C ALA A 183 11.25 6.72 17.89
N GLY A 184 12.05 6.67 16.81
CA GLY A 184 11.89 5.70 15.71
C GLY A 184 10.76 6.01 14.73
N ALA A 185 10.25 7.25 14.76
CA ALA A 185 9.11 7.62 13.93
C ALA A 185 9.38 7.43 12.44
N HIS A 186 10.57 7.81 11.96
CA HIS A 186 10.94 7.73 10.55
C HIS A 186 11.45 6.34 10.12
N ASP A 187 11.94 5.55 11.07
CA ASP A 187 12.56 4.26 10.75
C ASP A 187 11.56 3.10 10.83
N LEU A 188 10.56 3.23 11.71
CA LEU A 188 9.62 2.15 12.01
C LEU A 188 8.16 2.59 11.88
N HIS A 189 7.75 3.63 12.60
CA HIS A 189 6.34 3.91 12.85
C HIS A 189 5.62 4.56 11.66
N CYS A 190 6.12 5.69 11.14
CA CYS A 190 5.52 6.36 9.98
C CYS A 190 5.63 5.52 8.69
N PRO A 191 6.76 4.81 8.41
CA PRO A 191 6.80 3.87 7.31
C PRO A 191 5.71 2.80 7.37
N GLU A 192 5.43 2.27 8.57
CA GLU A 192 4.34 1.30 8.75
C GLU A 192 2.96 1.90 8.42
N VAL A 193 2.70 3.14 8.84
CA VAL A 193 1.46 3.85 8.50
C VAL A 193 1.32 4.06 7.00
N VAL A 194 2.39 4.48 6.33
CA VAL A 194 2.41 4.72 4.87
C VAL A 194 2.22 3.42 4.11
N GLY A 195 2.92 2.35 4.50
CA GLY A 195 2.77 1.03 3.89
C GLY A 195 1.34 0.50 4.01
N LYS A 196 0.75 0.53 5.21
CA LYS A 196 -0.65 0.12 5.43
C LYS A 196 -1.63 0.96 4.63
N ALA A 197 -1.44 2.26 4.56
CA ALA A 197 -2.28 3.15 3.78
C ALA A 197 -2.25 2.80 2.29
N ALA A 198 -1.05 2.56 1.73
CA ALA A 198 -0.86 2.15 0.35
C ALA A 198 -1.52 0.79 0.08
N LYS A 199 -1.31 -0.20 0.96
CA LYS A 199 -1.93 -1.52 0.86
C LYS A 199 -3.45 -1.43 0.81
N TRP A 200 -4.06 -0.82 1.81
CA TRP A 200 -5.53 -0.72 1.91
C TRP A 200 -6.16 0.05 0.76
N MET A 201 -5.51 1.10 0.28
CA MET A 201 -6.03 1.86 -0.86
C MET A 201 -5.89 1.06 -2.16
N THR A 202 -4.81 0.30 -2.35
CA THR A 202 -4.65 -0.61 -3.50
C THR A 202 -5.75 -1.67 -3.51
N GLU A 203 -6.01 -2.32 -2.37
CA GLU A 203 -7.11 -3.28 -2.22
C GLU A 203 -8.44 -2.66 -2.66
N ILE A 204 -8.78 -1.49 -2.13
CA ILE A 204 -10.03 -0.79 -2.41
C ILE A 204 -10.14 -0.40 -3.90
N ILE A 205 -9.10 0.17 -4.49
CA ILE A 205 -9.09 0.61 -5.89
C ILE A 205 -9.32 -0.59 -6.83
N LEU A 206 -8.64 -1.71 -6.58
CA LEU A 206 -8.75 -2.91 -7.41
C LEU A 206 -10.09 -3.64 -7.21
N GLU A 207 -10.62 -3.70 -6.00
CA GLU A 207 -11.94 -4.26 -5.70
C GLU A 207 -13.06 -3.45 -6.38
N GLU A 208 -12.94 -2.12 -6.42
CA GLU A 208 -13.91 -1.22 -7.05
C GLU A 208 -13.69 -1.08 -8.58
N LYS A 209 -12.66 -1.75 -9.15
CA LYS A 209 -12.29 -1.73 -10.58
C LYS A 209 -12.10 -0.32 -11.13
N LEU A 210 -11.33 0.50 -10.44
CA LEU A 210 -11.09 1.90 -10.81
C LEU A 210 -9.86 2.11 -11.71
N THR A 211 -9.04 1.09 -11.90
CA THR A 211 -7.97 1.08 -12.90
C THR A 211 -8.53 0.48 -14.19
N GLY A 212 -8.43 1.22 -15.29
CA GLY A 212 -8.93 0.74 -16.57
C GLY A 212 -8.24 -0.57 -17.00
N GLU A 213 -9.03 -1.65 -17.12
CA GLU A 213 -8.77 -2.78 -17.99
C GLU A 213 -9.43 -2.51 -19.34
#